data_d2a43d32bf4e7f17b648fa6c3eb52421
#
_entry.id   d2a43d32bf4e7f17b648fa6c3eb52421
#
_cell.length_a   1.000
_cell.length_b   1.000
_cell.length_c   1.000
_cell.angle_alpha   90.00
_cell.angle_beta   90.00
_cell.angle_gamma   90.00
#
_symmetry.space_group_name_H-M   'P 1'
#
loop_
_entity.id
_entity.type
_entity.pdbx_description
1 polymer ?
#
loop_
_entity_poly.entity_id
_entity_poly.type
_entity_poly.pdbx_seq_one_letter_code
_entity_poly.pdbx_strand_id
1 'polypeptide(L)'
;MKTKNRGLWIALFTIPCMILFAIVYAAPIVTVLYTSLCNYTTFSAPVFTGIKNFVTIFQDTDFLVSIRNTLVWVVLQSTFHVSLGLLMALVLRRKPKGWKVVRTAYMIPNIVPTAATGVMFTLLLNPSFGVVKPFLDFLGVDYSMVPNLFGNSRYAFWTVTFTWILYSGFNTIIFLAEMGAIDKEIYEAATVDGARPWQVDRYITLPLMKNIFGTCVTLASVAMVSQFDIIYMTTKGGPGNSTLNLPIYLYKAATLENNYGKANAVGVVQIVLGLVLVLLIQRLFQERKELKEGK
;
A
#
# COMPACT_ATOMS: atom_id res chain seq x y z
N MET A 1 28.20 -37.68 10.58
CA MET A 1 28.87 -36.86 11.60
C MET A 1 27.79 -36.09 12.37
N LYS A 2 27.54 -36.48 13.64
CA LYS A 2 26.66 -35.69 14.54
C LYS A 2 27.43 -34.43 14.92
N THR A 3 27.04 -33.30 14.42
CA THR A 3 27.69 -32.02 14.72
C THR A 3 27.40 -31.66 16.17
N LYS A 4 28.30 -32.02 17.06
CA LYS A 4 28.25 -31.76 18.52
C LYS A 4 28.08 -30.26 18.84
N ASN A 5 28.22 -29.36 17.89
CA ASN A 5 28.16 -27.92 18.03
C ASN A 5 27.09 -27.24 17.15
N ARG A 6 26.07 -28.00 16.66
CA ARG A 6 25.02 -27.41 15.81
C ARG A 6 24.29 -26.23 16.46
N GLY A 7 24.03 -26.33 17.76
CA GLY A 7 23.38 -25.24 18.54
C GLY A 7 24.27 -23.99 18.63
N LEU A 8 25.58 -24.16 18.81
CA LEU A 8 26.52 -23.05 18.87
C LEU A 8 26.59 -22.28 17.53
N TRP A 9 26.68 -23.03 16.41
CA TRP A 9 26.68 -22.40 15.08
C TRP A 9 25.37 -21.68 14.77
N ILE A 10 24.22 -22.29 15.12
CA ILE A 10 22.92 -21.61 14.97
C ILE A 10 22.90 -20.31 15.79
N ALA A 11 23.30 -20.37 17.06
CA ALA A 11 23.36 -19.20 17.92
C ALA A 11 24.30 -18.12 17.38
N LEU A 12 25.51 -18.48 16.92
CA LEU A 12 26.50 -17.54 16.39
C LEU A 12 25.98 -16.75 15.18
N PHE A 13 25.21 -17.38 14.29
CA PHE A 13 24.66 -16.73 13.11
C PHE A 13 23.33 -16.03 13.38
N THR A 14 22.54 -16.49 14.37
CA THR A 14 21.21 -15.92 14.64
C THR A 14 21.27 -14.76 15.62
N ILE A 15 22.14 -14.81 16.64
CA ILE A 15 22.22 -13.76 17.69
C ILE A 15 22.50 -12.36 17.13
N PRO A 16 23.49 -12.14 16.22
CA PRO A 16 23.72 -10.81 15.68
C PRO A 16 22.50 -10.22 14.97
N CYS A 17 21.78 -11.06 14.20
CA CYS A 17 20.56 -10.66 13.52
C CYS A 17 19.43 -10.32 14.52
N MET A 18 19.27 -11.12 15.58
CA MET A 18 18.30 -10.86 16.64
C MET A 18 18.62 -9.58 17.44
N ILE A 19 19.88 -9.30 17.70
CA ILE A 19 20.29 -8.05 18.37
C ILE A 19 19.94 -6.85 17.48
N LEU A 20 20.28 -6.90 16.19
CA LEU A 20 19.92 -5.84 15.25
C LEU A 20 18.40 -5.65 15.17
N PHE A 21 17.63 -6.74 15.09
CA PHE A 21 16.17 -6.69 15.10
C PHE A 21 15.65 -6.06 16.40
N ALA A 22 16.19 -6.44 17.55
CA ALA A 22 15.77 -5.90 18.83
C ALA A 22 16.04 -4.38 18.94
N ILE A 23 17.20 -3.91 18.47
CA ILE A 23 17.58 -2.50 18.53
C ILE A 23 16.80 -1.67 17.49
N VAL A 24 16.67 -2.16 16.27
CA VAL A 24 16.13 -1.36 15.15
C VAL A 24 14.60 -1.41 15.08
N TYR A 25 13.98 -2.52 15.49
CA TYR A 25 12.54 -2.71 15.40
C TYR A 25 11.84 -2.83 16.76
N ALA A 26 12.29 -3.75 17.62
CA ALA A 26 11.57 -4.01 18.86
C ALA A 26 11.64 -2.82 19.84
N ALA A 27 12.82 -2.24 20.03
CA ALA A 27 12.99 -1.11 20.95
C ALA A 27 12.19 0.14 20.53
N PRO A 28 12.19 0.59 19.24
CA PRO A 28 11.32 1.68 18.81
C PRO A 28 9.83 1.38 18.98
N ILE A 29 9.37 0.16 18.67
CA ILE A 29 7.96 -0.22 18.88
C ILE A 29 7.57 -0.11 20.34
N VAL A 30 8.39 -0.65 21.26
CA VAL A 30 8.14 -0.54 22.71
C VAL A 30 8.14 0.92 23.15
N THR A 31 9.07 1.73 22.63
CA THR A 31 9.12 3.17 22.91
C THR A 31 7.85 3.88 22.47
N VAL A 32 7.38 3.63 21.24
CA VAL A 32 6.13 4.19 20.72
C VAL A 32 4.94 3.77 21.57
N LEU A 33 4.85 2.48 21.95
CA LEU A 33 3.78 1.98 22.81
C LEU A 33 3.79 2.66 24.17
N TYR A 34 4.95 2.80 24.82
CA TYR A 34 5.07 3.46 26.12
C TYR A 34 4.75 4.96 26.02
N THR A 35 5.35 5.67 25.08
CA THR A 35 5.19 7.12 24.95
C THR A 35 3.82 7.53 24.41
N SER A 36 3.08 6.63 23.76
CA SER A 36 1.67 6.85 23.41
C SER A 36 0.76 7.02 24.64
N LEU A 37 1.17 6.45 25.80
CA LEU A 37 0.48 6.59 27.07
C LEU A 37 1.00 7.76 27.92
N CYS A 38 1.92 8.56 27.38
CA CYS A 38 2.53 9.67 28.06
C CYS A 38 2.11 11.02 27.47
N ASN A 39 2.01 12.04 28.29
CA ASN A 39 2.11 13.41 27.79
C ASN A 39 3.59 13.67 27.48
N TYR A 40 3.90 13.77 26.20
CA TYR A 40 5.26 13.92 25.71
C TYR A 40 5.31 14.94 24.58
N THR A 41 6.05 16.00 24.78
CA THR A 41 6.23 17.10 23.82
C THR A 41 7.71 17.39 23.61
N THR A 42 8.05 18.24 22.64
CA THR A 42 9.44 18.67 22.42
C THR A 42 10.07 19.30 23.67
N PHE A 43 9.26 19.91 24.54
CA PHE A 43 9.73 20.69 25.67
C PHE A 43 9.55 19.98 27.02
N SER A 44 9.02 18.77 27.06
CA SER A 44 8.75 18.03 28.29
C SER A 44 9.20 16.58 28.19
N ALA A 45 9.78 16.06 29.26
CA ALA A 45 10.00 14.62 29.39
C ALA A 45 8.66 13.85 29.38
N PRO A 46 8.64 12.58 28.95
CA PRO A 46 7.42 11.80 28.93
C PRO A 46 6.87 11.57 30.35
N VAL A 47 5.66 12.06 30.61
CA VAL A 47 4.92 11.88 31.86
C VAL A 47 3.74 10.97 31.60
N PHE A 48 3.63 9.87 32.32
CA PHE A 48 2.57 8.88 32.12
C PHE A 48 1.17 9.48 32.44
N THR A 49 0.26 9.40 31.45
CA THR A 49 -1.12 9.92 31.54
C THR A 49 -2.18 8.87 31.17
N GLY A 50 -1.77 7.60 31.02
CA GLY A 50 -2.66 6.52 30.62
C GLY A 50 -3.21 6.70 29.20
N ILE A 51 -4.49 6.41 29.02
CA ILE A 51 -5.15 6.41 27.69
C ILE A 51 -5.59 7.80 27.20
N LYS A 52 -5.19 8.88 27.86
CA LYS A 52 -5.66 10.24 27.55
C LYS A 52 -5.43 10.65 26.08
N ASN A 53 -4.26 10.32 25.52
CA ASN A 53 -3.96 10.62 24.11
C ASN A 53 -4.95 9.91 23.16
N PHE A 54 -5.29 8.65 23.45
CA PHE A 54 -6.27 7.91 22.66
C PHE A 54 -7.65 8.54 22.74
N VAL A 55 -8.11 8.92 23.93
CA VAL A 55 -9.40 9.63 24.08
C VAL A 55 -9.38 10.92 23.26
N THR A 56 -8.30 11.69 23.35
CA THR A 56 -8.16 12.95 22.63
C THR A 56 -8.21 12.76 21.09
N ILE A 57 -7.47 11.80 20.55
CA ILE A 57 -7.47 11.57 19.08
C ILE A 57 -8.82 11.07 18.59
N PHE A 58 -9.52 10.20 19.31
CA PHE A 58 -10.83 9.71 18.90
C PHE A 58 -11.96 10.76 19.02
N GLN A 59 -11.73 11.86 19.72
CA GLN A 59 -12.61 13.04 19.75
C GLN A 59 -12.25 14.07 18.67
N ASP A 60 -11.09 13.95 18.04
CA ASP A 60 -10.61 14.85 17.00
C ASP A 60 -11.22 14.48 15.64
N THR A 61 -11.99 15.41 15.06
CA THR A 61 -12.62 15.22 13.75
C THR A 61 -11.62 14.98 12.63
N ASP A 62 -10.46 15.61 12.67
CA ASP A 62 -9.40 15.44 11.67
C ASP A 62 -8.81 14.01 11.72
N PHE A 63 -8.68 13.46 12.92
CA PHE A 63 -8.28 12.06 13.09
C PHE A 63 -9.30 11.10 12.48
N LEU A 64 -10.59 11.31 12.72
CA LEU A 64 -11.66 10.47 12.15
C LEU A 64 -11.68 10.55 10.61
N VAL A 65 -11.47 11.76 10.06
CA VAL A 65 -11.31 11.94 8.62
C VAL A 65 -10.09 11.18 8.11
N SER A 66 -8.96 11.23 8.82
CA SER A 66 -7.74 10.54 8.43
C SER A 66 -7.90 9.01 8.41
N ILE A 67 -8.58 8.43 9.40
CA ILE A 67 -8.91 6.99 9.41
C ILE A 67 -9.80 6.65 8.20
N ARG A 68 -10.88 7.40 7.99
CA ARG A 68 -11.81 7.17 6.88
C ARG A 68 -11.07 7.18 5.55
N ASN A 69 -10.29 8.21 5.27
CA ASN A 69 -9.54 8.34 4.02
C ASN A 69 -8.53 7.19 3.85
N THR A 70 -7.80 6.82 4.92
CA THR A 70 -6.90 5.69 4.91
C THR A 70 -7.63 4.39 4.55
N LEU A 71 -8.78 4.11 5.19
CA LEU A 71 -9.56 2.90 4.91
C LEU A 71 -10.13 2.88 3.49
N VAL A 72 -10.64 4.01 2.99
CA VAL A 72 -11.12 4.11 1.60
C VAL A 72 -9.98 3.81 0.63
N TRP A 73 -8.80 4.40 0.84
CA TRP A 73 -7.63 4.12 0.00
C TRP A 73 -7.14 2.67 0.12
N VAL A 74 -7.18 2.06 1.31
CA VAL A 74 -6.88 0.63 1.49
C VAL A 74 -7.81 -0.23 0.63
N VAL A 75 -9.12 0.06 0.64
CA VAL A 75 -10.09 -0.66 -0.19
C VAL A 75 -9.82 -0.45 -1.68
N LEU A 76 -9.58 0.78 -2.12
CA LEU A 76 -9.27 1.09 -3.52
C LEU A 76 -7.98 0.41 -3.97
N GLN A 77 -6.93 0.45 -3.14
CA GLN A 77 -5.65 -0.18 -3.43
C GLN A 77 -5.80 -1.71 -3.52
N SER A 78 -6.50 -2.31 -2.58
CA SER A 78 -6.70 -3.76 -2.52
C SER A 78 -7.58 -4.29 -3.64
N THR A 79 -8.54 -3.51 -4.12
CA THR A 79 -9.47 -3.91 -5.17
C THR A 79 -8.99 -3.47 -6.55
N PHE A 80 -9.01 -2.18 -6.86
CA PHE A 80 -8.70 -1.69 -8.22
C PHE A 80 -7.25 -1.91 -8.62
N HIS A 81 -6.31 -1.50 -7.77
CA HIS A 81 -4.89 -1.56 -8.11
C HIS A 81 -4.39 -3.01 -8.25
N VAL A 82 -4.75 -3.91 -7.31
CA VAL A 82 -4.41 -5.33 -7.40
C VAL A 82 -5.08 -6.00 -8.60
N SER A 83 -6.37 -5.68 -8.85
CA SER A 83 -7.10 -6.23 -10.01
C SER A 83 -6.53 -5.75 -11.34
N LEU A 84 -6.10 -4.49 -11.46
CA LEU A 84 -5.40 -3.99 -12.66
C LEU A 84 -4.09 -4.75 -12.89
N GLY A 85 -3.32 -5.01 -11.83
CA GLY A 85 -2.11 -5.81 -11.92
C GLY A 85 -2.39 -7.23 -12.40
N LEU A 86 -3.46 -7.86 -11.90
CA LEU A 86 -3.89 -9.20 -12.34
C LEU A 86 -4.35 -9.21 -13.80
N LEU A 87 -5.17 -8.26 -14.22
CA LEU A 87 -5.64 -8.14 -15.59
C LEU A 87 -4.48 -7.97 -16.57
N MET A 88 -3.53 -7.09 -16.25
CA MET A 88 -2.32 -6.91 -17.05
C MET A 88 -1.47 -8.19 -17.11
N ALA A 89 -1.35 -8.94 -16.01
CA ALA A 89 -0.64 -10.20 -15.99
C ALA A 89 -1.31 -11.25 -16.89
N LEU A 90 -2.65 -11.38 -16.86
CA LEU A 90 -3.41 -12.29 -17.73
C LEU A 90 -3.20 -11.96 -19.22
N VAL A 91 -3.16 -10.68 -19.59
CA VAL A 91 -2.89 -10.24 -20.96
C VAL A 91 -1.43 -10.54 -21.35
N LEU A 92 -0.46 -10.17 -20.51
CA LEU A 92 0.96 -10.32 -20.80
C LEU A 92 1.43 -11.78 -20.83
N ARG A 93 0.78 -12.67 -20.04
CA ARG A 93 1.02 -14.12 -20.08
C ARG A 93 0.85 -14.71 -21.48
N ARG A 94 -0.12 -14.20 -22.24
CA ARG A 94 -0.40 -14.66 -23.61
C ARG A 94 0.65 -14.20 -24.63
N LYS A 95 1.65 -13.41 -24.20
CA LYS A 95 2.75 -12.89 -25.03
C LYS A 95 2.28 -12.24 -26.35
N PRO A 96 1.30 -11.29 -26.31
CA PRO A 96 0.86 -10.60 -27.50
C PRO A 96 2.03 -9.85 -28.15
N LYS A 97 1.90 -9.49 -29.45
CA LYS A 97 2.95 -8.74 -30.16
C LYS A 97 3.32 -7.47 -29.35
N GLY A 98 4.61 -7.28 -29.07
CA GLY A 98 5.11 -6.15 -28.28
C GLY A 98 5.05 -6.33 -26.74
N TRP A 99 4.67 -7.50 -26.22
CA TRP A 99 4.52 -7.74 -24.78
C TRP A 99 5.74 -7.36 -23.92
N LYS A 100 6.96 -7.53 -24.44
CA LYS A 100 8.19 -7.17 -23.72
C LYS A 100 8.27 -5.67 -23.47
N VAL A 101 7.94 -4.86 -24.48
CA VAL A 101 7.93 -3.39 -24.35
C VAL A 101 6.87 -2.94 -23.37
N VAL A 102 5.65 -3.48 -23.49
CA VAL A 102 4.55 -3.16 -22.55
C VAL A 102 4.90 -3.53 -21.11
N ARG A 103 5.47 -4.74 -20.91
CA ARG A 103 5.92 -5.18 -19.58
C ARG A 103 6.96 -4.22 -19.00
N THR A 104 7.97 -3.83 -19.78
CA THR A 104 9.03 -2.92 -19.34
C THR A 104 8.46 -1.54 -19.04
N ALA A 105 7.67 -0.97 -19.95
CA ALA A 105 7.07 0.35 -19.78
C ALA A 105 6.17 0.42 -18.53
N TYR A 106 5.42 -0.66 -18.27
CA TYR A 106 4.53 -0.73 -17.10
C TYR A 106 5.28 -0.88 -15.76
N MET A 107 6.55 -1.29 -15.83
CA MET A 107 7.43 -1.37 -14.65
C MET A 107 8.17 -0.07 -14.34
N ILE A 108 8.38 0.81 -15.32
CA ILE A 108 9.14 2.06 -15.14
C ILE A 108 8.62 2.89 -13.95
N PRO A 109 7.30 3.11 -13.79
CA PRO A 109 6.77 3.89 -12.66
C PRO A 109 7.16 3.33 -11.29
N ASN A 110 7.35 2.00 -11.16
CA ASN A 110 7.72 1.37 -9.90
C ASN A 110 9.19 1.58 -9.51
N ILE A 111 10.02 2.04 -10.43
CA ILE A 111 11.44 2.36 -10.18
C ILE A 111 11.56 3.81 -9.66
N VAL A 112 10.60 4.66 -9.99
CA VAL A 112 10.58 6.07 -9.56
C VAL A 112 10.14 6.16 -8.11
N PRO A 113 10.89 6.85 -7.23
CA PRO A 113 10.47 7.08 -5.84
C PRO A 113 9.09 7.76 -5.76
N THR A 114 8.24 7.32 -4.85
CA THR A 114 6.86 7.84 -4.68
C THR A 114 6.80 9.34 -4.45
N ALA A 115 7.76 9.89 -3.70
CA ALA A 115 7.91 11.33 -3.49
C ALA A 115 8.14 12.09 -4.82
N ALA A 116 9.05 11.60 -5.66
CA ALA A 116 9.33 12.19 -6.96
C ALA A 116 8.11 12.12 -7.89
N THR A 117 7.37 11.01 -7.86
CA THR A 117 6.11 10.88 -8.61
C THR A 117 5.08 11.90 -8.14
N GLY A 118 4.94 12.13 -6.83
CA GLY A 118 4.05 13.16 -6.29
C GLY A 118 4.39 14.55 -6.83
N VAL A 119 5.67 14.95 -6.80
CA VAL A 119 6.14 16.22 -7.36
C VAL A 119 5.87 16.28 -8.86
N MET A 120 6.20 15.21 -9.60
CA MET A 120 5.95 15.14 -11.04
C MET A 120 4.48 15.38 -11.39
N PHE A 121 3.54 14.72 -10.71
CA PHE A 121 2.11 14.94 -10.93
C PHE A 121 1.67 16.35 -10.56
N THR A 122 2.25 16.95 -9.51
CA THR A 122 1.96 18.33 -9.15
C THR A 122 2.36 19.29 -10.26
N LEU A 123 3.49 19.05 -10.93
CA LEU A 123 3.95 19.84 -12.08
C LEU A 123 3.11 19.57 -13.34
N LEU A 124 2.84 18.31 -13.64
CA LEU A 124 2.05 17.90 -14.82
C LEU A 124 0.62 18.45 -14.80
N LEU A 125 -0.02 18.42 -13.62
CA LEU A 125 -1.40 18.87 -13.43
C LEU A 125 -1.50 20.33 -12.95
N ASN A 126 -0.39 21.09 -12.99
CA ASN A 126 -0.40 22.48 -12.60
C ASN A 126 -1.26 23.32 -13.57
N PRO A 127 -2.22 24.12 -13.06
CA PRO A 127 -3.13 24.89 -13.91
C PRO A 127 -2.44 25.99 -14.73
N SER A 128 -1.28 26.50 -14.31
CA SER A 128 -0.63 27.62 -14.98
C SER A 128 0.35 27.20 -16.08
N PHE A 129 1.11 26.11 -15.86
CA PHE A 129 2.20 25.70 -16.76
C PHE A 129 2.25 24.17 -17.01
N GLY A 130 1.29 23.41 -16.47
CA GLY A 130 1.26 21.95 -16.63
C GLY A 130 0.99 21.50 -18.06
N VAL A 131 1.41 20.27 -18.37
CA VAL A 131 1.28 19.66 -19.71
C VAL A 131 -0.18 19.42 -20.09
N VAL A 132 -1.07 19.31 -19.10
CA VAL A 132 -2.50 19.08 -19.35
C VAL A 132 -3.17 20.28 -20.01
N LYS A 133 -2.71 21.52 -19.75
CA LYS A 133 -3.26 22.72 -20.37
C LYS A 133 -3.12 22.73 -21.90
N PRO A 134 -1.92 22.62 -22.49
CA PRO A 134 -1.78 22.59 -23.96
C PRO A 134 -2.55 21.44 -24.61
N PHE A 135 -2.67 20.30 -23.93
CA PHE A 135 -3.42 19.16 -24.44
C PHE A 135 -4.94 19.45 -24.49
N LEU A 136 -5.49 20.09 -23.46
CA LEU A 136 -6.90 20.46 -23.43
C LEU A 136 -7.21 21.61 -24.40
N ASP A 137 -6.32 22.60 -24.52
CA ASP A 137 -6.42 23.67 -25.54
C ASP A 137 -6.45 23.09 -26.97
N PHE A 138 -5.63 22.06 -27.23
CA PHE A 138 -5.63 21.32 -28.52
C PHE A 138 -6.96 20.60 -28.77
N LEU A 139 -7.64 20.11 -27.73
CA LEU A 139 -8.96 19.49 -27.81
C LEU A 139 -10.12 20.51 -27.86
N GLY A 140 -9.84 21.81 -27.85
CA GLY A 140 -10.85 22.88 -27.82
C GLY A 140 -11.56 23.03 -26.47
N VAL A 141 -11.01 22.49 -25.40
CA VAL A 141 -11.54 22.62 -24.04
C VAL A 141 -10.88 23.82 -23.37
N ASP A 142 -11.67 24.82 -23.00
CA ASP A 142 -11.16 25.98 -22.27
C ASP A 142 -10.64 25.56 -20.88
N TYR A 143 -9.33 25.67 -20.71
CA TYR A 143 -8.66 25.29 -19.47
C TYR A 143 -9.08 26.14 -18.26
N SER A 144 -9.60 27.34 -18.48
CA SER A 144 -10.13 28.18 -17.40
C SER A 144 -11.30 27.51 -16.64
N MET A 145 -11.97 26.56 -17.30
CA MET A 145 -13.05 25.76 -16.72
C MET A 145 -12.54 24.55 -15.92
N VAL A 146 -11.23 24.21 -16.04
CA VAL A 146 -10.67 23.06 -15.31
C VAL A 146 -10.21 23.52 -13.93
N PRO A 147 -10.80 23.00 -12.86
CA PRO A 147 -10.40 23.40 -11.51
C PRO A 147 -8.99 22.92 -11.20
N ASN A 148 -8.29 23.60 -10.29
CA ASN A 148 -7.06 23.08 -9.72
C ASN A 148 -7.33 21.73 -9.05
N LEU A 149 -6.92 20.64 -9.70
CA LEU A 149 -7.28 19.28 -9.30
C LEU A 149 -6.78 18.91 -7.90
N PHE A 150 -5.57 19.34 -7.53
CA PHE A 150 -5.05 19.14 -6.18
C PHE A 150 -5.51 20.22 -5.17
N GLY A 151 -5.84 21.40 -5.65
CA GLY A 151 -6.27 22.53 -4.81
C GLY A 151 -7.79 22.59 -4.55
N ASN A 152 -8.57 21.68 -5.09
CA ASN A 152 -10.02 21.64 -4.90
C ASN A 152 -10.42 20.41 -4.07
N SER A 153 -11.11 20.62 -2.94
CA SER A 153 -11.49 19.55 -2.00
C SER A 153 -12.37 18.46 -2.61
N ARG A 154 -13.14 18.77 -3.66
CA ARG A 154 -13.97 17.79 -4.36
C ARG A 154 -13.15 16.82 -5.22
N TYR A 155 -12.05 17.28 -5.79
CA TYR A 155 -11.27 16.50 -6.76
C TYR A 155 -9.96 15.95 -6.18
N ALA A 156 -9.37 16.61 -5.17
CA ALA A 156 -8.05 16.29 -4.64
C ALA A 156 -7.88 14.82 -4.24
N PHE A 157 -8.88 14.23 -3.55
CA PHE A 157 -8.84 12.84 -3.13
C PHE A 157 -8.70 11.88 -4.34
N TRP A 158 -9.51 12.09 -5.37
CA TRP A 158 -9.51 11.26 -6.57
C TRP A 158 -8.28 11.51 -7.44
N THR A 159 -7.80 12.74 -7.49
CA THR A 159 -6.56 13.10 -8.21
C THR A 159 -5.37 12.41 -7.58
N VAL A 160 -5.24 12.45 -6.25
CA VAL A 160 -4.21 11.69 -5.54
C VAL A 160 -4.36 10.19 -5.81
N THR A 161 -5.58 9.65 -5.74
CA THR A 161 -5.86 8.25 -6.05
C THR A 161 -5.37 7.86 -7.44
N PHE A 162 -5.58 8.71 -8.44
CA PHE A 162 -5.14 8.46 -9.81
C PHE A 162 -3.61 8.37 -9.94
N THR A 163 -2.85 9.13 -9.14
CA THR A 163 -1.39 9.15 -9.23
C THR A 163 -0.74 7.79 -8.98
N TRP A 164 -1.31 6.95 -8.11
CA TRP A 164 -0.72 5.64 -7.77
C TRP A 164 -1.27 4.47 -8.58
N ILE A 165 -2.23 4.69 -9.48
CA ILE A 165 -2.71 3.63 -10.39
C ILE A 165 -1.58 3.09 -11.27
N LEU A 166 -0.58 3.92 -11.57
CA LEU A 166 0.60 3.56 -12.36
C LEU A 166 1.49 2.52 -11.67
N TYR A 167 1.40 2.37 -10.35
CA TYR A 167 2.24 1.44 -9.58
C TYR A 167 1.75 -0.02 -9.61
N SER A 168 0.67 -0.34 -10.31
CA SER A 168 0.12 -1.70 -10.42
C SER A 168 1.06 -2.69 -11.15
N GLY A 169 2.13 -2.21 -11.78
CA GLY A 169 3.18 -3.03 -12.40
C GLY A 169 3.85 -4.01 -11.43
N PHE A 170 4.05 -3.64 -10.17
CA PHE A 170 4.60 -4.53 -9.14
C PHE A 170 3.72 -5.78 -8.96
N ASN A 171 2.41 -5.60 -8.80
CA ASN A 171 1.47 -6.71 -8.69
C ASN A 171 1.45 -7.55 -9.97
N THR A 172 1.56 -6.91 -11.15
CA THR A 172 1.62 -7.61 -12.44
C THR A 172 2.78 -8.60 -12.51
N ILE A 173 3.97 -8.23 -12.02
CA ILE A 173 5.12 -9.14 -12.02
C ILE A 173 4.93 -10.30 -11.04
N ILE A 174 4.42 -10.05 -9.85
CA ILE A 174 4.13 -11.12 -8.89
C ILE A 174 3.16 -12.13 -9.50
N PHE A 175 2.07 -11.64 -10.11
CA PHE A 175 1.11 -12.52 -10.78
C PHE A 175 1.71 -13.26 -11.98
N LEU A 176 2.54 -12.62 -12.80
CA LEU A 176 3.22 -13.28 -13.91
C LEU A 176 4.19 -14.38 -13.44
N ALA A 177 4.90 -14.16 -12.34
CA ALA A 177 5.79 -15.15 -11.76
C ALA A 177 5.03 -16.37 -11.28
N GLU A 178 3.92 -16.16 -10.56
CA GLU A 178 3.06 -17.25 -10.08
C GLU A 178 2.42 -18.03 -11.23
N MET A 179 1.90 -17.33 -12.26
CA MET A 179 1.36 -17.99 -13.46
C MET A 179 2.43 -18.82 -14.18
N GLY A 180 3.70 -18.40 -14.11
CA GLY A 180 4.83 -19.14 -14.68
C GLY A 180 5.21 -20.39 -13.88
N ALA A 181 4.81 -20.47 -12.61
CA ALA A 181 5.05 -21.61 -11.73
C ALA A 181 3.98 -22.70 -11.87
N ILE A 182 2.84 -22.43 -12.50
CA ILE A 182 1.79 -23.43 -12.77
C ILE A 182 2.29 -24.40 -13.85
N ASP A 183 2.16 -25.69 -13.60
CA ASP A 183 2.60 -26.74 -14.51
C ASP A 183 1.97 -26.58 -15.91
N LYS A 184 2.81 -26.67 -16.93
CA LYS A 184 2.38 -26.53 -18.32
C LYS A 184 1.39 -27.63 -18.75
N GLU A 185 1.56 -28.82 -18.19
CA GLU A 185 0.68 -29.97 -18.46
C GLU A 185 -0.78 -29.67 -18.15
N ILE A 186 -1.06 -28.87 -17.13
CA ILE A 186 -2.43 -28.44 -16.79
C ILE A 186 -3.04 -27.59 -17.92
N TYR A 187 -2.24 -26.69 -18.52
CA TYR A 187 -2.68 -25.85 -19.62
C TYR A 187 -2.82 -26.64 -20.94
N GLU A 188 -1.93 -27.61 -21.17
CA GLU A 188 -1.95 -28.49 -22.32
C GLU A 188 -3.19 -29.41 -22.28
N ALA A 189 -3.47 -30.02 -21.13
CA ALA A 189 -4.66 -30.81 -20.92
C ALA A 189 -5.95 -30.01 -21.19
N ALA A 190 -6.06 -28.79 -20.66
CA ALA A 190 -7.20 -27.93 -20.91
C ALA A 190 -7.35 -27.56 -22.39
N THR A 191 -6.24 -27.46 -23.11
CA THR A 191 -6.27 -27.19 -24.56
C THR A 191 -6.76 -28.41 -25.34
N VAL A 192 -6.34 -29.62 -24.97
CA VAL A 192 -6.84 -30.89 -25.54
C VAL A 192 -8.35 -31.06 -25.30
N ASP A 193 -8.84 -30.66 -24.11
CA ASP A 193 -10.25 -30.63 -23.75
C ASP A 193 -11.06 -29.54 -24.48
N GLY A 194 -10.42 -28.73 -25.35
CA GLY A 194 -11.07 -27.69 -26.13
C GLY A 194 -11.45 -26.43 -25.32
N ALA A 195 -10.85 -26.22 -24.15
CA ALA A 195 -11.14 -25.06 -23.32
C ALA A 195 -10.69 -23.76 -24.03
N ARG A 196 -11.58 -22.78 -24.08
CA ARG A 196 -11.26 -21.44 -24.58
C ARG A 196 -10.34 -20.70 -23.61
N PRO A 197 -9.50 -19.75 -24.07
CA PRO A 197 -8.55 -19.02 -23.21
C PRO A 197 -9.18 -18.38 -21.98
N TRP A 198 -10.37 -17.81 -22.07
CA TRP A 198 -11.08 -17.23 -20.93
C TRP A 198 -11.55 -18.28 -19.91
N GLN A 199 -11.88 -19.50 -20.37
CA GLN A 199 -12.26 -20.63 -19.51
C GLN A 199 -11.04 -21.12 -18.72
N VAL A 200 -9.87 -21.21 -19.38
CA VAL A 200 -8.59 -21.52 -18.73
C VAL A 200 -8.28 -20.49 -17.65
N ASP A 201 -8.42 -19.20 -17.97
CA ASP A 201 -8.20 -18.14 -16.98
C ASP A 201 -9.17 -18.26 -15.80
N ARG A 202 -10.47 -18.44 -16.05
CA ARG A 202 -11.53 -18.44 -15.05
C ARG A 202 -11.51 -19.68 -14.15
N TYR A 203 -11.30 -20.86 -14.74
CA TYR A 203 -11.48 -22.14 -14.05
C TYR A 203 -10.19 -22.80 -13.61
N ILE A 204 -9.05 -22.40 -14.15
CA ILE A 204 -7.72 -22.96 -13.82
C ILE A 204 -6.84 -21.89 -13.19
N THR A 205 -6.50 -20.83 -13.95
CA THR A 205 -5.50 -19.85 -13.50
C THR A 205 -5.95 -19.10 -12.25
N LEU A 206 -7.13 -18.48 -12.25
CA LEU A 206 -7.60 -17.67 -11.12
C LEU A 206 -7.77 -18.48 -9.83
N PRO A 207 -8.35 -19.69 -9.84
CA PRO A 207 -8.43 -20.52 -8.63
C PRO A 207 -7.07 -20.93 -8.06
N LEU A 208 -6.10 -21.28 -8.93
CA LEU A 208 -4.74 -21.66 -8.50
C LEU A 208 -3.98 -20.46 -7.93
N MET A 209 -4.26 -19.24 -8.39
CA MET A 209 -3.62 -18.02 -7.93
C MET A 209 -4.23 -17.41 -6.67
N LYS A 210 -5.22 -18.05 -6.04
CA LYS A 210 -5.94 -17.48 -4.91
C LYS A 210 -5.01 -17.04 -3.77
N ASN A 211 -4.01 -17.82 -3.42
CA ASN A 211 -3.08 -17.52 -2.32
C ASN A 211 -2.21 -16.30 -2.63
N ILE A 212 -1.67 -16.22 -3.85
CA ILE A 212 -0.84 -15.08 -4.25
C ILE A 212 -1.68 -13.81 -4.39
N PHE A 213 -2.95 -13.94 -4.81
CA PHE A 213 -3.88 -12.81 -4.81
C PHE A 213 -4.08 -12.26 -3.39
N GLY A 214 -4.29 -13.12 -2.40
CA GLY A 214 -4.36 -12.73 -0.99
C GLY A 214 -3.08 -12.06 -0.50
N THR A 215 -1.92 -12.55 -0.94
CA THR A 215 -0.61 -11.92 -0.63
C THR A 215 -0.52 -10.52 -1.24
N CYS A 216 -0.88 -10.32 -2.51
CA CYS A 216 -0.89 -9.01 -3.16
C CYS A 216 -1.85 -8.04 -2.47
N VAL A 217 -3.05 -8.50 -2.09
CA VAL A 217 -4.01 -7.68 -1.33
C VAL A 217 -3.45 -7.28 0.04
N THR A 218 -2.76 -8.19 0.73
CA THR A 218 -2.10 -7.90 2.02
C THR A 218 -1.02 -6.85 1.86
N LEU A 219 -0.11 -7.04 0.90
CA LEU A 219 0.98 -6.08 0.63
C LEU A 219 0.44 -4.70 0.24
N ALA A 220 -0.58 -4.65 -0.63
CA ALA A 220 -1.22 -3.41 -1.04
C ALA A 220 -1.89 -2.68 0.13
N SER A 221 -2.58 -3.42 1.01
CA SER A 221 -3.25 -2.86 2.18
C SER A 221 -2.26 -2.25 3.18
N VAL A 222 -1.18 -2.98 3.51
CA VAL A 222 -0.14 -2.51 4.45
C VAL A 222 0.60 -1.31 3.87
N ALA A 223 0.96 -1.35 2.58
CA ALA A 223 1.60 -0.23 1.90
C ALA A 223 0.74 1.05 1.96
N MET A 224 -0.59 0.92 1.78
CA MET A 224 -1.48 2.08 1.80
C MET A 224 -1.70 2.63 3.21
N VAL A 225 -1.75 1.79 4.26
CA VAL A 225 -1.81 2.27 5.66
C VAL A 225 -0.59 3.14 6.00
N SER A 226 0.56 2.87 5.39
CA SER A 226 1.84 3.58 5.61
C SER A 226 2.12 4.67 4.56
N GLN A 227 1.19 4.92 3.62
CA GLN A 227 1.42 5.83 2.51
C GLN A 227 1.49 7.28 2.98
N PHE A 228 2.68 7.88 2.89
CA PHE A 228 2.96 9.27 3.28
C PHE A 228 3.36 10.11 2.08
N ASP A 229 4.39 9.68 1.35
CA ASP A 229 5.17 10.51 0.43
C ASP A 229 4.33 11.19 -0.64
N ILE A 230 3.54 10.43 -1.40
CA ILE A 230 2.81 10.97 -2.54
C ILE A 230 1.73 11.97 -2.10
N ILE A 231 1.08 11.72 -0.94
CA ILE A 231 0.06 12.62 -0.39
C ILE A 231 0.72 13.89 0.14
N TYR A 232 1.86 13.75 0.82
CA TYR A 232 2.59 14.91 1.34
C TYR A 232 3.13 15.79 0.23
N MET A 233 3.69 15.22 -0.83
CA MET A 233 4.26 15.95 -1.96
C MET A 233 3.21 16.59 -2.87
N THR A 234 1.97 16.09 -2.87
CA THR A 234 0.88 16.64 -3.71
C THR A 234 0.02 17.64 -2.95
N THR A 235 -0.59 17.25 -1.86
CA THR A 235 -1.66 18.00 -1.18
C THR A 235 -1.37 18.32 0.29
N LYS A 236 -0.40 17.64 0.90
CA LYS A 236 -0.11 17.73 2.34
C LYS A 236 -1.32 17.45 3.23
N GLY A 237 -2.26 16.63 2.73
CA GLY A 237 -3.52 16.30 3.40
C GLY A 237 -4.68 17.26 3.11
N GLY A 238 -4.44 18.35 2.35
CA GLY A 238 -5.45 19.35 1.98
C GLY A 238 -6.14 19.07 0.64
N PRO A 239 -6.93 20.05 0.12
CA PRO A 239 -7.50 21.16 0.87
C PRO A 239 -8.61 20.72 1.83
N GLY A 240 -8.78 21.43 2.96
CA GLY A 240 -9.85 21.12 3.93
C GLY A 240 -9.81 19.68 4.45
N ASN A 241 -8.62 19.09 4.66
CA ASN A 241 -8.41 17.71 5.10
C ASN A 241 -8.96 16.63 4.15
N SER A 242 -9.32 16.98 2.91
CA SER A 242 -9.92 16.03 1.94
C SER A 242 -9.03 14.85 1.60
N THR A 243 -7.72 15.00 1.73
CA THR A 243 -6.71 13.95 1.48
C THR A 243 -5.90 13.60 2.73
N LEU A 244 -6.35 14.03 3.91
CA LEU A 244 -5.69 13.73 5.17
C LEU A 244 -5.80 12.22 5.46
N ASN A 245 -4.66 11.58 5.70
CA ASN A 245 -4.57 10.17 6.10
C ASN A 245 -3.80 10.02 7.42
N LEU A 246 -3.75 8.82 7.97
CA LEU A 246 -3.11 8.56 9.27
C LEU A 246 -1.63 9.00 9.33
N PRO A 247 -0.75 8.67 8.34
CA PRO A 247 0.62 9.12 8.36
C PRO A 247 0.79 10.65 8.31
N ILE A 248 -0.04 11.36 7.55
CA ILE A 248 -0.02 12.83 7.49
C ILE A 248 -0.50 13.44 8.80
N TYR A 249 -1.56 12.90 9.40
CA TYR A 249 -2.05 13.34 10.69
C TYR A 249 -1.00 13.13 11.79
N LEU A 250 -0.36 11.94 11.82
CA LEU A 250 0.76 11.64 12.73
C LEU A 250 1.90 12.65 12.56
N TYR A 251 2.30 12.90 11.32
CA TYR A 251 3.36 13.87 11.01
C TYR A 251 3.00 15.27 11.51
N LYS A 252 1.77 15.74 11.28
CA LYS A 252 1.31 17.05 11.79
C LYS A 252 1.35 17.10 13.32
N ALA A 253 0.87 16.08 14.00
CA ALA A 253 0.92 16.00 15.46
C ALA A 253 2.35 16.06 16.01
N ALA A 254 3.29 15.35 15.35
CA ALA A 254 4.69 15.33 15.77
C ALA A 254 5.43 16.64 15.49
N THR A 255 5.25 17.22 14.27
CA THR A 255 6.10 18.31 13.78
C THR A 255 5.48 19.69 13.90
N LEU A 256 4.16 19.83 13.73
CA LEU A 256 3.46 21.12 13.81
C LEU A 256 2.94 21.39 15.21
N GLU A 257 2.39 20.37 15.86
CA GLU A 257 1.87 20.47 17.24
C GLU A 257 2.94 20.19 18.30
N ASN A 258 4.11 19.65 17.90
CA ASN A 258 5.19 19.21 18.79
C ASN A 258 4.72 18.25 19.88
N ASN A 259 3.67 17.47 19.61
CA ASN A 259 3.04 16.54 20.55
C ASN A 259 3.35 15.08 20.16
N TYR A 260 4.47 14.58 20.66
CA TYR A 260 4.92 13.21 20.39
C TYR A 260 4.02 12.16 21.02
N GLY A 261 3.42 12.45 22.20
CA GLY A 261 2.48 11.53 22.85
C GLY A 261 1.25 11.28 21.97
N LYS A 262 0.65 12.35 21.39
CA LYS A 262 -0.45 12.28 20.44
C LYS A 262 -0.01 11.56 19.15
N ALA A 263 1.14 11.92 18.58
CA ALA A 263 1.66 11.30 17.38
C ALA A 263 1.90 9.79 17.56
N ASN A 264 2.49 9.38 18.68
CA ASN A 264 2.73 7.97 18.99
C ASN A 264 1.42 7.20 19.23
N ALA A 265 0.39 7.81 19.83
CA ALA A 265 -0.93 7.20 19.92
C ALA A 265 -1.54 6.91 18.53
N VAL A 266 -1.39 7.83 17.57
CA VAL A 266 -1.77 7.60 16.16
C VAL A 266 -0.97 6.47 15.55
N GLY A 267 0.35 6.42 15.80
CA GLY A 267 1.23 5.34 15.36
C GLY A 267 0.79 3.96 15.88
N VAL A 268 0.37 3.88 17.15
CA VAL A 268 -0.18 2.64 17.73
C VAL A 268 -1.47 2.24 17.01
N VAL A 269 -2.39 3.18 16.77
CA VAL A 269 -3.63 2.89 16.02
C VAL A 269 -3.29 2.40 14.61
N GLN A 270 -2.30 2.99 13.94
CA GLN A 270 -1.85 2.58 12.61
C GLN A 270 -1.26 1.15 12.62
N ILE A 271 -0.46 0.79 13.63
CA ILE A 271 0.07 -0.58 13.81
C ILE A 271 -1.09 -1.56 14.02
N VAL A 272 -2.01 -1.26 14.92
CA VAL A 272 -3.18 -2.12 15.19
C VAL A 272 -4.03 -2.29 13.94
N LEU A 273 -4.30 -1.21 13.22
CA LEU A 273 -5.05 -1.26 11.96
C LEU A 273 -4.36 -2.17 10.93
N GLY A 274 -3.04 -2.02 10.75
CA GLY A 274 -2.25 -2.87 9.86
C GLY A 274 -2.34 -4.34 10.25
N LEU A 275 -2.17 -4.68 11.54
CA LEU A 275 -2.28 -6.05 12.04
C LEU A 275 -3.68 -6.63 11.82
N VAL A 276 -4.73 -5.88 12.13
CA VAL A 276 -6.12 -6.30 11.91
C VAL A 276 -6.38 -6.58 10.43
N LEU A 277 -5.92 -5.70 9.54
CA LEU A 277 -6.06 -5.90 8.09
C LEU A 277 -5.34 -7.17 7.62
N VAL A 278 -4.09 -7.38 8.06
CA VAL A 278 -3.32 -8.59 7.71
C VAL A 278 -4.05 -9.85 8.15
N LEU A 279 -4.49 -9.89 9.42
CA LEU A 279 -5.21 -11.05 9.97
C LEU A 279 -6.53 -11.31 9.26
N LEU A 280 -7.31 -10.27 8.97
CA LEU A 280 -8.58 -10.39 8.24
C LEU A 280 -8.37 -10.91 6.82
N ILE A 281 -7.39 -10.36 6.09
CA ILE A 281 -7.11 -10.78 4.71
C ILE A 281 -6.59 -12.22 4.70
N GLN A 282 -5.66 -12.57 5.60
CA GLN A 282 -5.17 -13.94 5.71
C GLN A 282 -6.32 -14.92 5.98
N ARG A 283 -7.21 -14.61 6.92
CA ARG A 283 -8.36 -15.42 7.21
C ARG A 283 -9.26 -15.62 5.98
N LEU A 284 -9.55 -14.56 5.23
CA LEU A 284 -10.38 -14.63 4.02
C LEU A 284 -9.78 -15.49 2.91
N PHE A 285 -8.45 -15.53 2.80
CA PHE A 285 -7.77 -16.27 1.72
C PHE A 285 -7.26 -17.66 2.13
N GLN A 286 -7.00 -17.92 3.43
CA GLN A 286 -6.43 -19.19 3.95
C GLN A 286 -7.48 -20.17 4.47
N GLU A 287 -8.67 -19.75 4.89
CA GLU A 287 -9.69 -20.62 5.53
C GLU A 287 -10.10 -21.88 4.75
N ARG A 288 -9.70 -22.03 3.48
CA ARG A 288 -10.02 -23.23 2.69
C ARG A 288 -8.93 -24.31 2.64
N LYS A 289 -7.75 -24.09 3.20
CA LYS A 289 -6.68 -25.10 3.20
C LYS A 289 -6.92 -26.21 4.23
N GLU A 290 -7.33 -25.84 5.43
CA GLU A 290 -7.54 -26.82 6.52
C GLU A 290 -8.73 -27.76 6.30
N LEU A 291 -9.77 -27.34 5.56
CA LEU A 291 -10.93 -28.19 5.24
C LEU A 291 -10.64 -29.22 4.13
N LYS A 292 -9.52 -29.11 3.40
CA LYS A 292 -9.15 -30.09 2.36
C LYS A 292 -8.08 -31.09 2.82
N GLU A 293 -7.31 -30.77 3.85
CA GLU A 293 -6.30 -31.69 4.42
C GLU A 293 -6.87 -32.54 5.58
N GLY A 294 -8.09 -32.27 6.02
CA GLY A 294 -8.83 -33.04 7.06
C GLY A 294 -9.83 -34.05 6.55
N LYS A 295 -9.75 -34.49 5.26
CA LYS A 295 -10.52 -35.56 4.70
C LYS A 295 -9.65 -36.60 4.01
#